data_534f3720f1bf56657d79fc85a62d647a
#
_entry.id   534f3720f1bf56657d79fc85a62d647a
#
_cell.length_a   1.000
_cell.length_b   1.000
_cell.length_c   1.000
_cell.angle_alpha   90.00
_cell.angle_beta   90.00
_cell.angle_gamma   90.00
#
_symmetry.space_group_name_H-M   'P 1'
#
loop_
_entity.id
_entity.type
_entity.pdbx_description
1 polymer ?
#
loop_
_entity_poly.entity_id
_entity_poly.type
_entity_poly.pdbx_seq_one_letter_code
_entity_poly.pdbx_strand_id
1 'polypeptide(L)'
;MTKQEVRKAVMAVIVNDEGKVLIGSSPRDGGFKFPQGGLDNDEHFIDGIIRELKEELAIDITEKDIVKSYTQTVTYIYPDEDRYIFKRQELNIVKIKYNATMKLDPQDDEFEDLVWILPVDLPKYNTYFRAEAYKKALDICGFF
;
A
#
# COMPACT_ATOMS: atom_id res chain seq x y z
N MET A 1 -22.00 12.57 13.18
CA MET A 1 -21.98 12.14 11.79
C MET A 1 -21.73 10.63 11.72
N THR A 2 -22.51 9.93 10.93
CA THR A 2 -22.36 8.47 10.76
C THR A 2 -21.20 8.19 9.80
N LYS A 3 -20.29 7.33 10.22
CA LYS A 3 -19.16 6.93 9.37
C LYS A 3 -19.64 5.99 8.25
N GLN A 4 -19.01 6.08 7.09
CA GLN A 4 -19.22 5.15 5.99
C GLN A 4 -18.57 3.81 6.33
N GLU A 5 -19.17 2.70 5.85
CA GLU A 5 -18.70 1.36 6.21
C GLU A 5 -17.31 1.06 5.66
N VAL A 6 -17.14 1.12 4.35
CA VAL A 6 -15.93 0.62 3.69
C VAL A 6 -15.39 1.62 2.68
N ARG A 7 -14.08 1.88 2.75
CA ARG A 7 -13.35 2.59 1.71
C ARG A 7 -12.68 1.56 0.82
N LYS A 8 -12.98 1.56 -0.47
CA LYS A 8 -12.30 0.72 -1.45
C LYS A 8 -10.96 1.36 -1.78
N ALA A 9 -9.91 0.56 -1.74
CA ALA A 9 -8.55 1.05 -1.93
C ALA A 9 -7.68 0.00 -2.63
N VAL A 10 -6.44 0.38 -2.93
CA VAL A 10 -5.46 -0.49 -3.56
C VAL A 10 -4.10 -0.25 -2.90
N MET A 11 -3.32 -1.33 -2.73
CA MET A 11 -1.95 -1.24 -2.22
C MET A 11 -0.97 -1.88 -3.18
N ALA A 12 0.26 -1.36 -3.18
CA ALA A 12 1.35 -1.89 -3.98
C ALA A 12 2.35 -2.63 -3.09
N VAL A 13 2.69 -3.85 -3.48
CA VAL A 13 3.81 -4.59 -2.92
C VAL A 13 4.93 -4.54 -3.96
N ILE A 14 5.82 -3.57 -3.81
CA ILE A 14 6.92 -3.34 -4.74
C ILE A 14 8.11 -4.16 -4.26
N VAL A 15 8.59 -5.06 -5.10
CA VAL A 15 9.64 -6.03 -4.77
C VAL A 15 10.89 -5.75 -5.58
N ASN A 16 12.04 -5.70 -4.93
CA ASN A 16 13.32 -5.52 -5.61
C ASN A 16 14.02 -6.87 -5.88
N ASP A 17 15.19 -6.82 -6.52
CA ASP A 17 15.94 -8.03 -6.89
C ASP A 17 16.47 -8.81 -5.67
N GLU A 18 16.52 -8.19 -4.51
CA GLU A 18 16.92 -8.85 -3.27
C GLU A 18 15.75 -9.51 -2.53
N GLY A 19 14.56 -9.47 -3.12
CA GLY A 19 13.35 -10.01 -2.48
C GLY A 19 12.82 -9.14 -1.35
N LYS A 20 13.26 -7.89 -1.29
CA LYS A 20 12.78 -6.93 -0.30
C LYS A 20 11.58 -6.17 -0.82
N VAL A 21 10.71 -5.75 0.07
CA VAL A 21 9.52 -4.97 -0.26
C VAL A 21 9.63 -3.55 0.29
N LEU A 22 8.99 -2.61 -0.39
CA LEU A 22 9.05 -1.20 -0.05
C LEU A 22 7.94 -0.81 0.92
N ILE A 23 8.34 -0.18 2.03
CA ILE A 23 7.41 0.52 2.91
C ILE A 23 7.96 1.92 3.20
N GLY A 24 7.11 2.77 3.72
CA GLY A 24 7.52 4.13 4.07
C GLY A 24 6.85 4.61 5.35
N SER A 25 7.52 5.50 6.05
CA SER A 25 6.94 6.17 7.20
C SER A 25 5.98 7.26 6.74
N SER A 26 4.81 7.33 7.36
CA SER A 26 3.76 8.27 6.98
C SER A 26 3.51 9.26 8.13
N PRO A 27 3.97 10.52 8.01
CA PRO A 27 3.71 11.51 9.05
C PRO A 27 2.22 11.77 9.26
N ARG A 28 1.46 11.77 8.18
CA ARG A 28 0.02 12.05 8.23
C ARG A 28 -0.77 10.92 8.87
N ASP A 29 -0.49 9.68 8.47
CA ASP A 29 -1.30 8.53 8.88
C ASP A 29 -0.73 7.77 10.07
N GLY A 30 0.50 8.05 10.43
CA GLY A 30 1.21 7.38 11.53
C GLY A 30 1.75 6.01 11.16
N GLY A 31 2.97 5.71 11.62
CA GLY A 31 3.63 4.43 11.40
C GLY A 31 4.08 4.22 9.96
N PHE A 32 4.43 2.97 9.65
CA PHE A 32 4.88 2.55 8.33
C PHE A 32 3.71 2.01 7.51
N LYS A 33 3.75 2.26 6.20
CA LYS A 33 2.71 1.84 5.27
C LYS A 33 3.34 1.32 3.98
N PHE A 34 2.65 0.39 3.33
CA PHE A 34 2.84 0.16 1.90
C PHE A 34 2.26 1.33 1.12
N PRO A 35 2.80 1.64 -0.08
CA PRO A 35 2.14 2.59 -0.97
C PRO A 35 0.70 2.14 -1.22
N GLN A 36 -0.25 3.04 -1.00
CA GLN A 36 -1.67 2.71 -1.09
C GLN A 36 -2.52 3.95 -1.19
N GLY A 37 -3.73 3.78 -1.69
CA GLY A 37 -4.68 4.89 -1.72
C GLY A 37 -6.08 4.45 -2.10
N GLY A 38 -7.04 5.35 -1.88
CA GLY A 38 -8.43 5.10 -2.20
C GLY A 38 -8.71 5.07 -3.68
N LEU A 39 -9.67 4.25 -4.08
CA LEU A 39 -10.13 4.18 -5.47
C LEU A 39 -11.24 5.21 -5.68
N ASP A 40 -11.22 5.86 -6.84
CA ASP A 40 -12.32 6.73 -7.27
C ASP A 40 -13.49 5.87 -7.73
N ASN A 41 -14.68 6.46 -7.81
CA ASN A 41 -15.86 5.75 -8.28
C ASN A 41 -15.61 5.15 -9.66
N ASP A 42 -15.93 3.86 -9.80
CA ASP A 42 -15.77 3.09 -11.03
C ASP A 42 -14.33 2.94 -11.52
N GLU A 43 -13.35 3.35 -10.71
CA GLU A 43 -11.94 3.17 -11.06
C GLU A 43 -11.53 1.71 -10.85
N HIS A 44 -10.94 1.10 -11.89
CA HIS A 44 -10.34 -0.21 -11.75
C HIS A 44 -9.08 -0.11 -10.89
N PHE A 45 -8.83 -1.10 -10.03
CA PHE A 45 -7.73 -0.99 -9.06
C PHE A 45 -6.33 -0.96 -9.71
N ILE A 46 -6.18 -1.50 -10.91
CA ILE A 46 -4.90 -1.38 -11.66
C ILE A 46 -4.66 0.08 -12.04
N ASP A 47 -5.68 0.77 -12.57
CA ASP A 47 -5.56 2.20 -12.88
C ASP A 47 -5.34 3.02 -11.61
N GLY A 48 -5.99 2.61 -10.53
CA GLY A 48 -5.84 3.26 -9.23
C GLY A 48 -4.44 3.19 -8.68
N ILE A 49 -3.78 2.02 -8.77
CA ILE A 49 -2.42 1.92 -8.24
C ILE A 49 -1.41 2.68 -9.11
N ILE A 50 -1.62 2.70 -10.43
CA ILE A 50 -0.79 3.50 -11.33
C ILE A 50 -0.87 4.98 -10.94
N ARG A 51 -2.08 5.48 -10.71
CA ARG A 51 -2.32 6.85 -10.28
C ARG A 51 -1.71 7.13 -8.90
N GLU A 52 -1.95 6.25 -7.93
CA GLU A 52 -1.46 6.46 -6.56
C GLU A 52 0.07 6.46 -6.49
N LEU A 53 0.74 5.58 -7.23
CA LEU A 53 2.21 5.55 -7.23
C LEU A 53 2.80 6.81 -7.86
N LYS A 54 2.13 7.40 -8.84
CA LYS A 54 2.54 8.69 -9.37
C LYS A 54 2.37 9.80 -8.34
N GLU A 55 1.25 9.81 -7.63
CA GLU A 55 0.97 10.82 -6.62
C GLU A 55 1.89 10.69 -5.39
N GLU A 56 2.15 9.47 -4.93
CA GLU A 56 2.89 9.24 -3.67
C GLU A 56 4.40 9.18 -3.85
N LEU A 57 4.87 8.63 -4.96
CA LEU A 57 6.30 8.33 -5.18
C LEU A 57 6.86 8.94 -6.46
N ALA A 58 6.05 9.66 -7.22
CA ALA A 58 6.42 10.28 -8.49
C ALA A 58 7.00 9.27 -9.51
N ILE A 59 6.48 8.04 -9.51
CA ILE A 59 6.90 7.03 -10.49
C ILE A 59 5.75 6.70 -11.44
N ASP A 60 6.13 6.49 -12.71
CA ASP A 60 5.20 6.08 -13.76
C ASP A 60 5.40 4.57 -14.00
N ILE A 61 4.44 3.77 -13.57
CA ILE A 61 4.46 2.34 -13.84
C ILE A 61 3.50 2.01 -14.98
N THR A 62 3.76 0.89 -15.63
CA THR A 62 2.90 0.35 -16.67
C THR A 62 2.54 -1.09 -16.32
N GLU A 63 1.66 -1.69 -17.10
CA GLU A 63 1.29 -3.09 -16.90
C GLU A 63 2.49 -4.04 -16.95
N LYS A 64 3.56 -3.65 -17.66
CA LYS A 64 4.79 -4.46 -17.75
C LYS A 64 5.50 -4.58 -16.40
N ASP A 65 5.30 -3.61 -15.52
CA ASP A 65 5.91 -3.61 -14.19
C ASP A 65 5.12 -4.45 -13.20
N ILE A 66 3.88 -4.80 -13.54
CA ILE A 66 3.00 -5.56 -12.66
C ILE A 66 3.30 -7.04 -12.81
N VAL A 67 3.74 -7.65 -11.70
CA VAL A 67 4.00 -9.09 -11.64
C VAL A 67 2.69 -9.85 -11.56
N LYS A 68 1.80 -9.40 -10.67
CA LYS A 68 0.52 -10.04 -10.44
C LYS A 68 -0.44 -9.11 -9.72
N SER A 69 -1.72 -9.20 -10.07
CA SER A 69 -2.81 -8.62 -9.30
C SER A 69 -3.63 -9.76 -8.71
N TYR A 70 -4.22 -9.51 -7.54
CA TYR A 70 -4.89 -10.57 -6.79
C TYR A 70 -6.38 -10.28 -6.68
N THR A 71 -7.18 -11.35 -6.71
CA THR A 71 -8.63 -11.25 -6.50
C THR A 71 -8.97 -11.15 -5.02
N GLN A 72 -8.10 -11.72 -4.15
CA GLN A 72 -8.29 -11.61 -2.71
C GLN A 72 -7.93 -10.20 -2.24
N THR A 73 -8.71 -9.70 -1.29
CA THR A 73 -8.46 -8.40 -0.65
C THR A 73 -8.09 -8.61 0.81
N VAL A 74 -7.50 -7.59 1.41
CA VAL A 74 -7.30 -7.54 2.85
C VAL A 74 -8.02 -6.32 3.40
N THR A 75 -8.46 -6.41 4.65
CA THR A 75 -9.24 -5.35 5.28
C THR A 75 -8.64 -5.02 6.64
N TYR A 76 -8.57 -3.73 6.96
CA TYR A 76 -8.29 -3.31 8.32
C TYR A 76 -9.33 -2.32 8.80
N ILE A 77 -9.49 -2.25 10.13
CA ILE A 77 -10.45 -1.37 10.77
C ILE A 77 -9.72 -0.12 11.23
N TYR A 78 -10.27 1.05 10.88
CA TYR A 78 -9.73 2.32 11.36
C TYR A 78 -9.99 2.47 12.86
N PRO A 79 -9.06 3.11 13.58
CA PRO A 79 -9.35 3.51 14.96
C PRO A 79 -10.61 4.39 15.03
N ASP A 80 -11.33 4.31 16.15
CA ASP A 80 -12.54 5.13 16.35
C ASP A 80 -12.13 6.57 16.73
N GLU A 81 -11.76 7.33 15.70
CA GLU A 81 -11.33 8.73 15.80
C GLU A 81 -12.05 9.55 14.75
N ASP A 82 -12.33 10.80 15.07
CA ASP A 82 -13.10 11.69 14.18
C ASP A 82 -12.39 11.97 12.85
N ARG A 83 -11.08 11.85 12.80
CA ARG A 83 -10.32 12.06 11.56
C ARG A 83 -10.59 11.00 10.50
N TYR A 84 -11.15 9.85 10.88
CA TYR A 84 -11.49 8.78 9.94
C TYR A 84 -12.96 8.80 9.62
N ILE A 85 -13.28 8.98 8.33
CA ILE A 85 -14.68 9.01 7.86
C ILE A 85 -15.22 7.63 7.49
N PHE A 86 -14.34 6.64 7.41
CA PHE A 86 -14.70 5.25 7.13
C PHE A 86 -14.43 4.38 8.36
N LYS A 87 -15.21 3.29 8.49
CA LYS A 87 -14.99 2.31 9.56
C LYS A 87 -13.84 1.37 9.21
N ARG A 88 -13.72 0.98 7.94
CA ARG A 88 -12.70 0.03 7.48
C ARG A 88 -12.24 0.37 6.08
N GLN A 89 -11.07 -0.16 5.72
CA GLN A 89 -10.52 -0.05 4.38
C GLN A 89 -10.31 -1.45 3.81
N GLU A 90 -10.80 -1.66 2.59
CA GLU A 90 -10.60 -2.89 1.85
C GLU A 90 -9.58 -2.63 0.75
N LEU A 91 -8.47 -3.38 0.78
CA LEU A 91 -7.35 -3.18 -0.13
C LEU A 91 -7.27 -4.29 -1.15
N ASN A 92 -7.33 -3.91 -2.44
CA ASN A 92 -6.85 -4.75 -3.52
C ASN A 92 -5.32 -4.75 -3.49
N ILE A 93 -4.69 -5.84 -3.91
CA ILE A 93 -3.24 -6.01 -3.82
C ILE A 93 -2.65 -6.15 -5.21
N VAL A 94 -1.61 -5.36 -5.50
CA VAL A 94 -0.88 -5.43 -6.77
C VAL A 94 0.61 -5.61 -6.44
N LYS A 95 1.19 -6.69 -6.95
CA LYS A 95 2.62 -6.96 -6.80
C LYS A 95 3.36 -6.37 -7.99
N ILE A 96 4.36 -5.55 -7.73
CA ILE A 96 5.08 -4.78 -8.74
C ILE A 96 6.57 -5.07 -8.60
N LYS A 97 7.24 -5.26 -9.73
CA LYS A 97 8.69 -5.43 -9.73
C LYS A 97 9.38 -4.08 -9.85
N TYR A 98 10.23 -3.78 -8.89
CA TYR A 98 11.08 -2.60 -8.91
C TYR A 98 12.16 -2.76 -9.99
N ASN A 99 12.45 -1.69 -10.71
CA ASN A 99 13.58 -1.65 -11.62
C ASN A 99 14.35 -0.33 -11.45
N ALA A 100 15.59 -0.32 -11.91
CA ALA A 100 16.50 0.80 -11.69
C ALA A 100 16.06 2.12 -12.36
N THR A 101 15.11 2.07 -13.28
CA THR A 101 14.58 3.28 -13.93
C THR A 101 13.55 4.00 -13.04
N MET A 102 13.04 3.32 -12.03
CA MET A 102 12.12 3.91 -11.06
C MET A 102 12.90 4.74 -10.05
N LYS A 103 12.78 6.05 -10.13
CA LYS A 103 13.39 6.96 -9.17
C LYS A 103 12.34 7.30 -8.13
N LEU A 104 12.39 6.60 -7.00
CA LEU A 104 11.45 6.79 -5.92
C LEU A 104 11.65 8.16 -5.28
N ASP A 105 10.62 9.00 -5.35
CA ASP A 105 10.64 10.35 -4.78
C ASP A 105 9.38 10.52 -3.93
N PRO A 106 9.49 10.31 -2.60
CA PRO A 106 8.32 10.43 -1.73
C PRO A 106 7.77 11.86 -1.76
N GLN A 107 6.47 11.96 -1.98
CA GLN A 107 5.80 13.24 -2.07
C GLN A 107 5.31 13.70 -0.71
N ASP A 108 5.15 14.99 -0.55
CA ASP A 108 4.80 15.65 0.71
C ASP A 108 3.58 15.00 1.38
N ASP A 109 3.69 14.84 2.69
CA ASP A 109 2.67 14.29 3.59
C ASP A 109 2.36 12.80 3.40
N GLU A 110 2.72 12.22 2.26
CA GLU A 110 2.47 10.78 2.01
C GLU A 110 3.53 9.93 2.68
N PHE A 111 4.80 10.19 2.38
CA PHE A 111 5.94 9.45 2.94
C PHE A 111 7.08 10.39 3.30
N GLU A 112 7.69 10.14 4.45
CA GLU A 112 8.90 10.84 4.88
C GLU A 112 10.14 10.03 4.52
N ASP A 113 10.21 8.78 5.01
CA ASP A 113 11.33 7.88 4.76
C ASP A 113 10.83 6.61 4.08
N LEU A 114 11.58 6.15 3.08
CA LEU A 114 11.33 4.88 2.42
C LEU A 114 12.36 3.87 2.88
N VAL A 115 11.96 2.61 3.04
CA VAL A 115 12.84 1.53 3.45
C VAL A 115 12.48 0.24 2.73
N TRP A 116 13.52 -0.50 2.33
CA TRP A 116 13.39 -1.85 1.78
C TRP A 116 13.57 -2.85 2.91
N ILE A 117 12.60 -3.73 3.07
CA ILE A 117 12.62 -4.73 4.14
C ILE A 117 12.38 -6.12 3.61
N LEU A 118 12.94 -7.14 4.27
CA LEU A 118 12.52 -8.51 4.01
C LEU A 118 11.08 -8.68 4.52
N PRO A 119 10.23 -9.40 3.78
CA PRO A 119 8.85 -9.61 4.24
C PRO A 119 8.75 -10.16 5.67
N VAL A 120 9.66 -11.06 6.04
CA VAL A 120 9.69 -11.65 7.39
C VAL A 120 9.98 -10.62 8.48
N ASP A 121 10.59 -9.50 8.12
CA ASP A 121 10.95 -8.44 9.07
C ASP A 121 9.84 -7.42 9.29
N LEU A 122 8.70 -7.55 8.59
CA LEU A 122 7.60 -6.62 8.74
C LEU A 122 7.18 -6.37 10.20
N PRO A 123 7.11 -7.40 11.07
CA PRO A 123 6.75 -7.18 12.48
C PRO A 123 7.71 -6.28 13.27
N LYS A 124 8.92 -6.05 12.75
CA LYS A 124 9.89 -5.13 13.39
C LYS A 124 9.54 -3.66 13.18
N TYR A 125 8.60 -3.38 12.29
CA TYR A 125 8.19 -2.02 11.94
C TYR A 125 6.78 -1.75 12.47
N ASN A 126 6.57 -0.56 12.99
CA ASN A 126 5.26 -0.18 13.50
C ASN A 126 4.32 0.15 12.33
N THR A 127 3.50 -0.81 11.92
CA THR A 127 2.47 -0.59 10.90
C THR A 127 1.12 -0.22 11.52
N TYR A 128 1.11 0.05 12.84
CA TYR A 128 -0.05 0.52 13.57
C TYR A 128 -1.22 -0.48 13.47
N PHE A 129 -2.42 -0.01 13.18
CA PHE A 129 -3.62 -0.85 13.07
C PHE A 129 -3.67 -1.67 11.77
N ARG A 130 -2.65 -1.59 10.92
CA ARG A 130 -2.59 -2.26 9.62
C ARG A 130 -1.84 -3.60 9.65
N ALA A 131 -1.25 -3.95 10.80
CA ALA A 131 -0.30 -5.07 10.91
C ALA A 131 -0.86 -6.39 10.39
N GLU A 132 -2.04 -6.79 10.83
CA GLU A 132 -2.63 -8.09 10.44
C GLU A 132 -2.99 -8.11 8.95
N ALA A 133 -3.55 -7.02 8.43
CA ALA A 133 -3.88 -6.92 7.01
C ALA A 133 -2.62 -7.00 6.14
N TYR A 134 -1.56 -6.33 6.53
CA TYR A 134 -0.30 -6.34 5.78
C TYR A 134 0.37 -7.72 5.81
N LYS A 135 0.34 -8.39 6.96
CA LYS A 135 0.86 -9.75 7.06
C LYS A 135 0.12 -10.68 6.09
N LYS A 136 -1.20 -10.57 6.07
CA LYS A 136 -2.04 -11.36 5.18
C LYS A 136 -1.76 -11.03 3.71
N ALA A 137 -1.56 -9.74 3.40
CA ALA A 137 -1.23 -9.32 2.04
C ALA A 137 0.07 -9.94 1.55
N LEU A 138 1.10 -9.98 2.40
CA LEU A 138 2.37 -10.61 2.04
C LEU A 138 2.22 -12.12 1.87
N ASP A 139 1.37 -12.76 2.66
CA ASP A 139 1.06 -14.18 2.50
C ASP A 139 0.36 -14.44 1.16
N ILE A 140 -0.61 -13.62 0.80
CA ILE A 140 -1.30 -13.70 -0.49
C ILE A 140 -0.29 -13.55 -1.64
N CYS A 141 0.69 -12.68 -1.49
CA CYS A 141 1.75 -12.46 -2.49
C CYS A 141 2.76 -13.62 -2.57
N GLY A 142 2.66 -14.61 -1.70
CA GLY A 142 3.50 -15.79 -1.77
C GLY A 142 4.84 -15.67 -1.03
N PHE A 143 4.98 -14.72 -0.10
CA PHE A 143 6.23 -14.54 0.65
C PHE A 143 6.36 -15.47 1.85
N PHE A 144 5.30 -16.13 2.23
CA PHE A 144 5.30 -17.03 3.38
C PHE A 144 4.76 -18.41 3.00
#